data_2970c69916e0067bb7cdac98f66f80dc
#
_entry.id   2970c69916e0067bb7cdac98f66f80dc
#
_cell.length_a   1.000
_cell.length_b   1.000
_cell.length_c   1.000
_cell.angle_alpha   90.00
_cell.angle_beta   90.00
_cell.angle_gamma   90.00
#
_symmetry.space_group_name_H-M   'P 1'
#
loop_
_entity.id
_entity.type
_entity.pdbx_description
1 polymer ?
#
loop_
_entity_poly.entity_id
_entity_poly.type
_entity_poly.pdbx_seq_one_letter_code
_entity_poly.pdbx_strand_id
1 'polypeptide(L)'
;KKLFGNLPRVFVNHDITFFNVLFHSICGLQVETEKLHCLSHPIKKQTIVTPTDLMDSLSAANVILMYWNLYDDAVDGGGLLKRTALVSIKKAYKKARTILPNLDRSVSENYRALRDREATGQGGLDETSHHFAKLAQDFCDDILGEKSTDFARTLCYNVGKWIYLIDALD
;
A
#
# COMPACT_ATOMS: atom_id res chain seq x y z
N LYS A 1 -11.56 -7.71 6.46
CA LYS A 1 -12.46 -7.60 7.61
C LYS A 1 -11.91 -8.30 8.85
N LYS A 2 -11.48 -9.56 8.75
CA LYS A 2 -10.96 -10.33 9.89
C LYS A 2 -9.73 -9.67 10.53
N LEU A 3 -8.82 -9.11 9.74
CA LEU A 3 -7.56 -8.54 10.23
C LEU A 3 -7.71 -7.13 10.81
N PHE A 4 -8.35 -6.22 10.07
CA PHE A 4 -8.30 -4.78 10.35
C PHE A 4 -9.66 -4.12 10.54
N GLY A 5 -10.75 -4.89 10.58
CA GLY A 5 -12.12 -4.38 10.71
C GLY A 5 -12.65 -3.78 9.38
N ASN A 6 -13.61 -2.86 9.50
CA ASN A 6 -14.30 -2.29 8.32
C ASN A 6 -13.69 -0.97 7.83
N LEU A 7 -13.05 -0.20 8.70
CA LEU A 7 -12.60 1.16 8.40
C LEU A 7 -11.57 1.20 7.26
N PRO A 8 -10.51 0.36 7.22
CA PRO A 8 -9.55 0.38 6.12
C PRO A 8 -10.13 0.00 4.75
N ARG A 9 -11.32 -0.60 4.71
CA ARG A 9 -11.99 -0.97 3.45
C ARG A 9 -12.55 0.23 2.68
N VAL A 10 -12.72 1.36 3.34
CA VAL A 10 -13.19 2.60 2.71
C VAL A 10 -12.06 3.27 1.92
N PHE A 11 -10.80 2.93 2.26
CA PHE A 11 -9.61 3.54 1.70
C PHE A 11 -8.81 2.50 0.90
N VAL A 12 -9.41 1.92 -0.11
CA VAL A 12 -8.70 1.01 -1.03
C VAL A 12 -7.82 1.85 -1.94
N ASN A 13 -6.51 1.60 -1.92
CA ASN A 13 -5.56 2.17 -2.86
C ASN A 13 -5.60 1.38 -4.18
N HIS A 14 -5.66 2.10 -5.30
CA HIS A 14 -5.65 1.49 -6.63
C HIS A 14 -4.33 0.77 -6.92
N ASP A 15 -3.21 1.30 -6.44
CA ASP A 15 -1.89 0.67 -6.60
C ASP A 15 -1.82 -0.69 -5.92
N ILE A 16 -2.36 -0.80 -4.70
CA ILE A 16 -2.46 -2.09 -3.99
C ILE A 16 -3.35 -3.07 -4.74
N THR A 17 -4.41 -2.61 -5.39
CA THR A 17 -5.26 -3.46 -6.22
C THR A 17 -4.50 -3.96 -7.44
N PHE A 18 -3.71 -3.09 -8.08
CA PHE A 18 -2.84 -3.47 -9.19
C PHE A 18 -1.79 -4.50 -8.75
N PHE A 19 -1.07 -4.24 -7.65
CA PHE A 19 -0.08 -5.18 -7.12
C PHE A 19 -0.70 -6.51 -6.69
N ASN A 20 -1.96 -6.52 -6.22
CA ASN A 20 -2.66 -7.75 -5.91
C ASN A 20 -2.81 -8.65 -7.16
N VAL A 21 -3.25 -8.09 -8.27
CA VAL A 21 -3.35 -8.83 -9.55
C VAL A 21 -1.97 -9.27 -10.03
N LEU A 22 -1.00 -8.37 -10.00
CA LEU A 22 0.37 -8.64 -10.44
C LEU A 22 1.01 -9.79 -9.65
N PHE A 23 0.95 -9.76 -8.32
CA PHE A 23 1.57 -10.77 -7.47
C PHE A 23 0.86 -12.12 -7.53
N HIS A 24 -0.47 -12.15 -7.67
CA HIS A 24 -1.18 -13.40 -7.94
C HIS A 24 -0.71 -14.02 -9.26
N SER A 25 -0.50 -13.19 -10.30
CA SER A 25 0.00 -13.66 -11.60
C SER A 25 1.44 -14.19 -11.50
N ILE A 26 2.34 -13.44 -10.84
CA ILE A 26 3.75 -13.85 -10.64
C ILE A 26 3.83 -15.16 -9.86
N CYS A 27 3.01 -15.31 -8.81
CA CYS A 27 2.99 -16.52 -7.99
C CYS A 27 2.24 -17.69 -8.61
N GLY A 28 1.58 -17.52 -9.76
CA GLY A 28 0.74 -18.56 -10.39
C GLY A 28 -0.44 -18.98 -9.51
N LEU A 29 -0.92 -18.10 -8.63
CA LEU A 29 -2.00 -18.41 -7.70
C LEU A 29 -3.35 -18.42 -8.41
N GLN A 30 -4.09 -19.51 -8.26
CA GLN A 30 -5.47 -19.59 -8.73
C GLN A 30 -6.38 -18.77 -7.81
N VAL A 31 -7.27 -18.00 -8.43
CA VAL A 31 -8.24 -17.17 -7.71
C VAL A 31 -9.52 -17.95 -7.51
N GLU A 32 -9.79 -18.35 -6.28
CA GLU A 32 -11.05 -18.94 -5.90
C GLU A 32 -12.08 -17.85 -5.55
N THR A 33 -13.34 -18.12 -5.83
CA THR A 33 -14.43 -17.16 -5.53
C THR A 33 -15.54 -17.82 -4.75
N GLU A 34 -16.17 -17.05 -3.89
CA GLU A 34 -17.34 -17.43 -3.13
C GLU A 34 -18.46 -16.38 -3.24
N LYS A 35 -19.71 -16.80 -3.03
CA LYS A 35 -20.87 -15.88 -3.04
C LYS A 35 -21.24 -15.50 -1.61
N LEU A 36 -20.97 -14.27 -1.23
CA LEU A 36 -21.31 -13.72 0.09
C LEU A 36 -22.16 -12.45 -0.02
N HIS A 37 -22.89 -12.16 1.06
CA HIS A 37 -23.58 -10.88 1.20
C HIS A 37 -22.57 -9.77 1.51
N CYS A 38 -22.58 -8.72 0.70
CA CYS A 38 -21.77 -7.52 0.94
C CYS A 38 -22.53 -6.55 1.86
N LEU A 39 -21.81 -5.80 2.70
CA LEU A 39 -22.41 -4.76 3.54
C LEU A 39 -23.15 -3.70 2.71
N SER A 40 -22.62 -3.36 1.53
CA SER A 40 -23.23 -2.39 0.60
C SER A 40 -24.39 -2.97 -0.19
N HIS A 41 -24.52 -4.30 -0.25
CA HIS A 41 -25.59 -5.01 -0.99
C HIS A 41 -26.10 -6.18 -0.16
N PRO A 42 -26.86 -5.95 0.93
CA PRO A 42 -27.26 -7.00 1.85
C PRO A 42 -28.27 -8.00 1.25
N ILE A 43 -28.99 -7.59 0.22
CA ILE A 43 -30.06 -8.40 -0.40
C ILE A 43 -29.49 -9.36 -1.45
N LYS A 44 -28.44 -8.93 -2.19
CA LYS A 44 -27.88 -9.72 -3.30
C LYS A 44 -26.49 -10.24 -2.93
N LYS A 45 -26.31 -11.57 -3.06
CA LYS A 45 -24.97 -12.17 -2.93
C LYS A 45 -24.06 -11.67 -4.06
N GLN A 46 -22.87 -11.22 -3.69
CA GLN A 46 -21.82 -10.81 -4.61
C GLN A 46 -20.78 -11.92 -4.68
N THR A 47 -20.22 -12.14 -5.87
CA THR A 47 -19.05 -12.99 -6.03
C THR A 47 -17.83 -12.24 -5.50
N ILE A 48 -17.17 -12.77 -4.50
CA ILE A 48 -15.96 -12.20 -3.91
C ILE A 48 -14.83 -13.22 -3.98
N VAL A 49 -13.62 -12.72 -4.06
CA VAL A 49 -12.41 -13.56 -4.02
C VAL A 49 -12.23 -14.12 -2.61
N THR A 50 -11.96 -15.41 -2.51
CA THR A 50 -11.61 -16.07 -1.25
C THR A 50 -10.26 -15.50 -0.76
N PRO A 51 -10.17 -15.00 0.48
CA PRO A 51 -8.93 -14.42 1.00
C PRO A 51 -7.78 -15.42 0.99
N THR A 52 -6.61 -14.95 0.55
CA THR A 52 -5.34 -15.67 0.57
C THR A 52 -4.36 -14.98 1.53
N ASP A 53 -3.29 -15.68 1.95
CA ASP A 53 -2.22 -15.08 2.77
C ASP A 53 -1.58 -13.87 2.06
N LEU A 54 -1.44 -13.94 0.74
CA LEU A 54 -0.97 -12.83 -0.08
C LEU A 54 -1.89 -11.61 0.05
N MET A 55 -3.22 -11.81 0.00
CA MET A 55 -4.19 -10.71 0.17
C MET A 55 -4.16 -10.15 1.60
N ASP A 56 -3.88 -10.98 2.59
CA ASP A 56 -3.74 -10.53 3.98
C ASP A 56 -2.49 -9.64 4.15
N SER A 57 -1.36 -10.00 3.54
CA SER A 57 -0.14 -9.18 3.49
C SER A 57 -0.37 -7.87 2.74
N LEU A 58 -1.01 -7.91 1.57
CA LEU A 58 -1.38 -6.71 0.81
C LEU A 58 -2.36 -5.81 1.58
N SER A 59 -3.27 -6.39 2.35
CA SER A 59 -4.15 -5.62 3.23
C SER A 59 -3.39 -4.91 4.35
N ALA A 60 -2.34 -5.54 4.89
CA ALA A 60 -1.46 -4.90 5.87
C ALA A 60 -0.67 -3.75 5.23
N ALA A 61 -0.12 -3.97 4.05
CA ALA A 61 0.57 -2.93 3.28
C ALA A 61 -0.33 -1.74 2.98
N ASN A 62 -1.58 -1.97 2.53
CA ASN A 62 -2.55 -0.90 2.32
C ASN A 62 -2.79 -0.05 3.58
N VAL A 63 -2.86 -0.68 4.75
CA VAL A 63 -3.04 0.02 6.03
C VAL A 63 -1.80 0.85 6.39
N ILE A 64 -0.59 0.35 6.13
CA ILE A 64 0.66 1.08 6.35
C ILE A 64 0.72 2.31 5.46
N LEU A 65 0.55 2.15 4.15
CA LEU A 65 0.57 3.26 3.19
C LEU A 65 -0.49 4.31 3.51
N MET A 66 -1.72 3.89 3.82
CA MET A 66 -2.80 4.80 4.21
C MET A 66 -2.46 5.57 5.49
N TYR A 67 -1.85 4.92 6.49
CA TYR A 67 -1.45 5.59 7.72
C TYR A 67 -0.43 6.69 7.46
N TRP A 68 0.60 6.41 6.67
CA TRP A 68 1.65 7.38 6.35
C TRP A 68 1.14 8.52 5.48
N ASN A 69 0.26 8.25 4.52
CA ASN A 69 -0.41 9.29 3.73
C ASN A 69 -1.25 10.24 4.63
N LEU A 70 -2.08 9.68 5.52
CA LEU A 70 -2.85 10.48 6.48
C LEU A 70 -1.97 11.23 7.48
N TYR A 71 -0.82 10.65 7.85
CA TYR A 71 0.15 11.29 8.73
C TYR A 71 0.75 12.54 8.07
N ASP A 72 1.18 12.40 6.83
CA ASP A 72 1.72 13.48 6.02
C ASP A 72 0.71 14.63 5.88
N ASP A 73 -0.46 14.32 5.41
CA ASP A 73 -1.61 15.24 5.34
C ASP A 73 -1.89 15.96 6.67
N ALA A 74 -1.81 15.26 7.80
CA ALA A 74 -2.09 15.83 9.12
C ALA A 74 -0.99 16.78 9.59
N VAL A 75 0.26 16.55 9.18
CA VAL A 75 1.42 17.40 9.50
C VAL A 75 1.45 18.63 8.61
N ASP A 76 1.08 18.52 7.34
CA ASP A 76 1.03 19.63 6.38
C ASP A 76 -0.17 20.59 6.55
N GLY A 77 -0.79 20.55 7.71
CA GLY A 77 -1.89 21.44 8.05
C GLY A 77 -3.27 20.88 7.72
N GLY A 78 -3.36 19.58 7.47
CA GLY A 78 -4.62 18.87 7.27
C GLY A 78 -5.58 19.11 8.44
N GLY A 79 -6.80 19.54 8.11
CA GLY A 79 -7.82 19.94 9.08
C GLY A 79 -8.19 18.82 10.07
N LEU A 80 -9.07 19.13 11.01
CA LEU A 80 -9.50 18.22 12.09
C LEU A 80 -9.98 16.85 11.57
N LEU A 81 -10.55 16.80 10.37
CA LEU A 81 -11.03 15.57 9.74
C LEU A 81 -9.89 14.58 9.47
N LYS A 82 -8.76 15.05 8.90
CA LYS A 82 -7.59 14.19 8.62
C LYS A 82 -6.93 13.68 9.90
N ARG A 83 -6.85 14.53 10.93
CA ARG A 83 -6.36 14.14 12.27
C ARG A 83 -7.24 13.09 12.94
N THR A 84 -8.56 13.19 12.83
CA THR A 84 -9.48 12.19 13.37
C THR A 84 -9.40 10.88 12.60
N ALA A 85 -9.25 10.91 11.27
CA ALA A 85 -9.02 9.74 10.44
C ALA A 85 -7.73 9.02 10.84
N LEU A 86 -6.62 9.75 11.03
CA LEU A 86 -5.34 9.19 11.48
C LEU A 86 -5.46 8.48 12.84
N VAL A 87 -6.15 9.08 13.81
CA VAL A 87 -6.39 8.47 15.12
C VAL A 87 -7.21 7.19 14.99
N SER A 88 -8.24 7.20 14.14
CA SER A 88 -9.16 6.07 13.96
C SER A 88 -8.48 4.84 13.35
N ILE A 89 -7.46 5.04 12.46
CA ILE A 89 -6.73 3.94 11.83
C ILE A 89 -5.55 3.44 12.66
N LYS A 90 -5.12 4.18 13.69
CA LYS A 90 -3.91 3.87 14.48
C LYS A 90 -3.87 2.45 15.04
N LYS A 91 -5.03 1.88 15.43
CA LYS A 91 -5.11 0.50 15.92
C LYS A 91 -4.82 -0.52 14.81
N ALA A 92 -5.38 -0.29 13.62
CA ALA A 92 -5.12 -1.13 12.45
C ALA A 92 -3.65 -1.03 12.01
N TYR A 93 -3.09 0.18 11.97
CA TYR A 93 -1.69 0.42 11.68
C TYR A 93 -0.74 -0.30 12.64
N LYS A 94 -0.96 -0.22 13.95
CA LYS A 94 -0.14 -0.95 14.92
C LYS A 94 -0.10 -2.45 14.65
N LYS A 95 -1.21 -3.03 14.21
CA LYS A 95 -1.28 -4.44 13.83
C LYS A 95 -0.58 -4.68 12.47
N ALA A 96 -0.78 -3.82 11.48
CA ALA A 96 -0.18 -3.97 10.16
C ALA A 96 1.36 -3.93 10.21
N ARG A 97 1.94 -3.00 10.98
CA ARG A 97 3.39 -2.89 11.15
C ARG A 97 4.04 -4.08 11.88
N THR A 98 3.29 -4.88 12.64
CA THR A 98 3.81 -6.14 13.19
C THR A 98 3.82 -7.27 12.16
N ILE A 99 3.04 -7.16 11.10
CA ILE A 99 3.01 -8.11 9.98
C ILE A 99 4.12 -7.78 8.98
N LEU A 100 4.30 -6.50 8.65
CA LEU A 100 5.26 -6.01 7.66
C LEU A 100 6.17 -4.91 8.27
N PRO A 101 7.07 -5.26 9.19
CA PRO A 101 7.91 -4.27 9.88
C PRO A 101 8.94 -3.61 8.97
N ASN A 102 9.46 -4.33 7.96
CA ASN A 102 10.42 -3.77 7.01
C ASN A 102 9.75 -2.76 6.08
N LEU A 103 8.57 -3.09 5.56
CA LEU A 103 7.79 -2.15 4.74
C LEU A 103 7.46 -0.88 5.52
N ASP A 104 7.01 -0.99 6.77
CA ASP A 104 6.73 0.20 7.60
C ASP A 104 7.97 1.08 7.75
N ARG A 105 9.15 0.49 7.96
CA ARG A 105 10.40 1.21 8.02
C ARG A 105 10.73 1.89 6.70
N SER A 106 10.73 1.14 5.58
CA SER A 106 11.02 1.69 4.24
C SER A 106 10.08 2.85 3.88
N VAL A 107 8.79 2.71 4.15
CA VAL A 107 7.80 3.78 3.92
C VAL A 107 8.12 5.00 4.78
N SER A 108 8.38 4.80 6.09
CA SER A 108 8.66 5.91 7.00
C SER A 108 9.95 6.67 6.64
N GLU A 109 10.97 5.97 6.19
CA GLU A 109 12.24 6.56 5.73
C GLU A 109 12.04 7.35 4.44
N ASN A 110 11.27 6.82 3.49
CA ASN A 110 10.94 7.54 2.25
C ASN A 110 10.15 8.83 2.51
N TYR A 111 9.15 8.80 3.39
CA TYR A 111 8.40 10.01 3.76
C TYR A 111 9.30 11.07 4.41
N ARG A 112 10.21 10.69 5.30
CA ARG A 112 11.17 11.62 5.92
C ARG A 112 12.12 12.22 4.88
N ALA A 113 12.69 11.37 4.02
CA ALA A 113 13.59 11.83 2.96
C ALA A 113 12.90 12.80 1.98
N LEU A 114 11.63 12.55 1.65
CA LEU A 114 10.85 13.44 0.80
C LEU A 114 10.66 14.81 1.48
N ARG A 115 10.27 14.85 2.74
CA ARG A 115 10.08 16.10 3.50
C ARG A 115 11.38 16.90 3.67
N ASP A 116 12.49 16.23 3.94
CA ASP A 116 13.78 16.89 4.07
C ASP A 116 14.19 17.56 2.74
N ARG A 117 13.86 16.96 1.61
CA ARG A 117 14.09 17.52 0.28
C ARG A 117 13.17 18.69 -0.04
N GLU A 118 11.89 18.58 0.26
CA GLU A 118 10.94 19.70 0.10
C GLU A 118 11.38 20.91 0.92
N ALA A 119 11.84 20.70 2.15
CA ALA A 119 12.36 21.75 3.00
C ALA A 119 13.64 22.41 2.46
N THR A 120 14.48 21.66 1.74
CA THR A 120 15.75 22.16 1.18
C THR A 120 15.62 22.66 -0.26
N GLY A 121 14.50 22.41 -0.92
CA GLY A 121 14.30 22.72 -2.34
C GLY A 121 15.24 21.93 -3.27
N GLN A 122 15.82 20.83 -2.78
CA GLN A 122 16.72 19.97 -3.53
C GLN A 122 16.00 18.69 -3.95
N GLY A 123 16.23 18.27 -5.18
CA GLY A 123 15.75 16.99 -5.70
C GLY A 123 15.15 17.14 -7.10
N GLY A 124 15.75 16.46 -8.08
CA GLY A 124 15.19 16.34 -9.42
C GLY A 124 14.12 15.24 -9.47
N LEU A 125 13.24 15.33 -10.46
CA LEU A 125 12.19 14.34 -10.73
C LEU A 125 12.75 12.91 -10.83
N ASP A 126 13.93 12.76 -11.45
CA ASP A 126 14.55 11.43 -11.62
C ASP A 126 15.01 10.82 -10.28
N GLU A 127 15.57 11.62 -9.40
CA GLU A 127 16.02 11.16 -8.09
C GLU A 127 14.84 10.75 -7.19
N THR A 128 13.78 11.55 -7.18
CA THR A 128 12.57 11.23 -6.40
C THR A 128 11.86 10.00 -6.95
N SER A 129 11.78 9.86 -8.28
CA SER A 129 11.23 8.65 -8.91
C SER A 129 12.04 7.39 -8.59
N HIS A 130 13.37 7.51 -8.44
CA HIS A 130 14.23 6.39 -8.01
C HIS A 130 13.89 5.93 -6.59
N HIS A 131 13.67 6.85 -5.66
CA HIS A 131 13.29 6.48 -4.29
C HIS A 131 11.94 5.75 -4.23
N PHE A 132 10.95 6.23 -5.00
CA PHE A 132 9.66 5.56 -5.07
C PHE A 132 9.76 4.18 -5.74
N ALA A 133 10.58 4.07 -6.79
CA ALA A 133 10.88 2.79 -7.45
C ALA A 133 11.54 1.80 -6.48
N LYS A 134 12.46 2.29 -5.64
CA LYS A 134 13.11 1.46 -4.61
C LYS A 134 12.11 0.99 -3.55
N LEU A 135 11.20 1.87 -3.12
CA LEU A 135 10.12 1.49 -2.22
C LEU A 135 9.23 0.38 -2.80
N ALA A 136 8.89 0.47 -4.10
CA ALA A 136 8.12 -0.57 -4.78
C ALA A 136 8.88 -1.90 -4.89
N GLN A 137 10.21 -1.87 -5.01
CA GLN A 137 11.05 -3.05 -4.97
C GLN A 137 11.08 -3.69 -3.57
N ASP A 138 11.26 -2.90 -2.51
CA ASP A 138 11.24 -3.36 -1.12
C ASP A 138 9.86 -3.94 -0.75
N PHE A 139 8.79 -3.32 -1.25
CA PHE A 139 7.43 -3.83 -1.15
C PHE A 139 7.28 -5.22 -1.80
N CYS A 140 7.86 -5.43 -2.98
CA CYS A 140 7.87 -6.73 -3.64
C CYS A 140 8.55 -7.79 -2.76
N ASP A 141 9.70 -7.46 -2.20
CA ASP A 141 10.47 -8.38 -1.33
C ASP A 141 9.69 -8.74 -0.07
N ASP A 142 9.08 -7.78 0.60
CA ASP A 142 8.32 -8.00 1.82
C ASP A 142 7.03 -8.82 1.59
N ILE A 143 6.37 -8.63 0.45
CA ILE A 143 5.11 -9.34 0.13
C ILE A 143 5.36 -10.74 -0.42
N LEU A 144 6.33 -10.88 -1.32
CA LEU A 144 6.60 -12.16 -1.99
C LEU A 144 7.55 -13.07 -1.20
N GLY A 145 8.38 -12.50 -0.31
CA GLY A 145 9.36 -13.24 0.46
C GLY A 145 10.26 -14.11 -0.44
N GLU A 146 10.30 -15.41 -0.17
CA GLU A 146 11.11 -16.37 -0.96
C GLU A 146 10.71 -16.49 -2.44
N LYS A 147 9.51 -16.01 -2.82
CA LYS A 147 9.06 -15.95 -4.21
C LYS A 147 9.49 -14.67 -4.93
N SER A 148 10.17 -13.76 -4.23
CA SER A 148 10.73 -12.56 -4.86
C SER A 148 11.92 -12.95 -5.71
N THR A 149 11.76 -12.85 -7.03
CA THR A 149 12.81 -13.11 -8.01
C THR A 149 13.40 -11.80 -8.51
N ASP A 150 14.60 -11.83 -9.11
CA ASP A 150 15.19 -10.65 -9.73
C ASP A 150 14.29 -10.03 -10.80
N PHE A 151 13.54 -10.87 -11.52
CA PHE A 151 12.53 -10.41 -12.47
C PHE A 151 11.41 -9.63 -11.77
N ALA A 152 10.83 -10.18 -10.70
CA ALA A 152 9.75 -9.55 -9.95
C ALA A 152 10.22 -8.21 -9.34
N ARG A 153 11.42 -8.17 -8.76
CA ARG A 153 12.06 -6.98 -8.20
C ARG A 153 12.26 -5.89 -9.24
N THR A 154 12.83 -6.27 -10.41
CA THR A 154 13.06 -5.33 -11.51
C THR A 154 11.74 -4.80 -12.07
N LEU A 155 10.73 -5.65 -12.20
CA LEU A 155 9.40 -5.25 -12.63
C LEU A 155 8.78 -4.25 -11.67
N CYS A 156 8.78 -4.55 -10.36
CA CYS A 156 8.23 -3.65 -9.33
C CYS A 156 8.97 -2.31 -9.27
N TYR A 157 10.31 -2.32 -9.42
CA TYR A 157 11.10 -1.10 -9.52
C TYR A 157 10.62 -0.23 -10.68
N ASN A 158 10.50 -0.80 -11.89
CA ASN A 158 10.08 -0.04 -13.07
C ASN A 158 8.62 0.44 -12.98
N VAL A 159 7.75 -0.39 -12.44
CA VAL A 159 6.35 0.00 -12.20
C VAL A 159 6.26 1.14 -11.19
N GLY A 160 6.99 1.07 -10.07
CA GLY A 160 7.04 2.15 -9.09
C GLY A 160 7.56 3.44 -9.67
N LYS A 161 8.65 3.38 -10.45
CA LYS A 161 9.17 4.55 -11.17
C LYS A 161 8.14 5.16 -12.12
N TRP A 162 7.43 4.31 -12.86
CA TRP A 162 6.41 4.72 -13.82
C TRP A 162 5.19 5.37 -13.14
N ILE A 163 4.68 4.78 -12.04
CA ILE A 163 3.57 5.36 -11.26
C ILE A 163 3.94 6.77 -10.80
N TYR A 164 5.12 6.93 -10.18
CA TYR A 164 5.57 8.24 -9.70
C TYR A 164 5.66 9.27 -10.82
N LEU A 165 6.18 8.88 -11.99
CA LEU A 165 6.34 9.81 -13.13
C LEU A 165 4.99 10.24 -13.71
N ILE A 166 3.98 9.37 -13.72
CA ILE A 166 2.63 9.73 -14.17
C ILE A 166 1.98 10.69 -13.19
N ASP A 167 2.03 10.38 -11.89
CA ASP A 167 1.44 11.24 -10.84
C ASP A 167 2.08 12.65 -10.81
N ALA A 168 3.36 12.75 -11.19
CA ALA A 168 4.06 14.03 -11.26
C ALA A 168 3.73 14.87 -12.51
N LEU A 169 3.02 14.30 -13.48
CA LEU A 169 2.62 14.98 -14.74
C LEU A 169 1.17 15.50 -14.69
N ASP A 170 0.36 15.03 -13.73
CA ASP A 170 -1.02 15.47 -13.50
C ASP A 170 -1.05 16.66 -12.52
#